data_438cf692e84ab22b641fd3ad0336bdc9
#
_entry.id   438cf692e84ab22b641fd3ad0336bdc9
#
_cell.length_a   1.000
_cell.length_b   1.000
_cell.length_c   1.000
_cell.angle_alpha   90.00
_cell.angle_beta   90.00
_cell.angle_gamma   90.00
#
_symmetry.space_group_name_H-M   'P 1'
#
loop_
_entity.id
_entity.type
_entity.pdbx_description
1 polymer ?
#
loop_
_entity_poly.entity_id
_entity_poly.type
_entity_poly.pdbx_seq_one_letter_code
_entity_poly.pdbx_strand_id
1 'polypeptide(L)'
;GVKIFATGGIGGVHRNAEVTMDISADLEELAQTNVAVICAGAKSILDLPLTLEYLETKGVPVLGYKTKELPALYTIKSGYNLDYAIETPEEFAKLLTTKWDLWLNGGVVIANPIPEEYAMDFDTITNAINEALEEAEKSGIKGKDSTPFLLDKVKKITAGKSLNAN
;
A
#
# COMPACT_ATOMS: atom_id res chain seq x y z
N GLY A 1 -16.17 -10.47 13.39
CA GLY A 1 -15.61 -9.25 12.80
C GLY A 1 -15.76 -9.23 11.28
N VAL A 2 -15.40 -8.11 10.64
CA VAL A 2 -15.36 -7.98 9.18
C VAL A 2 -14.26 -8.87 8.62
N LYS A 3 -14.60 -9.68 7.62
CA LYS A 3 -13.65 -10.63 7.02
C LYS A 3 -12.98 -10.08 5.76
N ILE A 4 -13.63 -9.16 5.07
CA ILE A 4 -13.12 -8.53 3.84
C ILE A 4 -13.28 -7.02 3.99
N PHE A 5 -12.21 -6.30 3.69
CA PHE A 5 -12.16 -4.85 3.67
C PHE A 5 -11.53 -4.38 2.36
N ALA A 6 -12.14 -3.40 1.71
CA ALA A 6 -11.60 -2.80 0.49
C ALA A 6 -11.27 -1.32 0.73
N THR A 7 -10.11 -0.90 0.24
CA THR A 7 -9.63 0.48 0.33
C THR A 7 -8.77 0.84 -0.88
N GLY A 8 -8.56 2.11 -1.16
CA GLY A 8 -7.68 2.55 -2.25
C GLY A 8 -6.23 2.09 -2.04
N GLY A 9 -5.65 2.37 -0.87
CA GLY A 9 -4.30 1.95 -0.52
C GLY A 9 -4.11 1.90 0.98
N ILE A 10 -3.32 0.91 1.43
CA ILE A 10 -2.97 0.77 2.85
C ILE A 10 -1.91 1.81 3.27
N GLY A 11 -1.84 2.07 4.56
CA GLY A 11 -0.69 2.70 5.18
C GLY A 11 0.54 1.79 5.16
N GLY A 12 1.65 2.30 5.61
CA GLY A 12 2.91 1.55 5.60
C GLY A 12 3.98 2.24 6.43
N VAL A 13 5.21 1.92 6.15
CA VAL A 13 6.38 2.56 6.74
C VAL A 13 6.64 3.89 6.02
N HIS A 14 6.72 4.99 6.76
CA HIS A 14 7.06 6.29 6.17
C HIS A 14 8.54 6.37 5.80
N ARG A 15 8.86 7.22 4.83
CA ARG A 15 10.26 7.49 4.50
C ARG A 15 10.96 8.12 5.71
N ASN A 16 12.21 7.77 5.96
CA ASN A 16 12.98 8.09 7.16
C ASN A 16 12.42 7.48 8.46
N ALA A 17 11.65 6.41 8.39
CA ALA A 17 11.11 5.75 9.59
C ALA A 17 12.21 5.17 10.49
N GLU A 18 13.40 4.90 9.97
CA GLU A 18 14.58 4.50 10.74
C GLU A 18 14.99 5.55 11.80
N VAL A 19 14.59 6.81 11.59
CA VAL A 19 14.84 7.91 12.54
C VAL A 19 13.56 8.31 13.27
N THR A 20 12.43 8.34 12.58
CA THR A 20 11.17 8.88 13.11
C THR A 20 10.28 7.83 13.76
N MET A 21 10.47 6.55 13.44
CA MET A 21 9.56 5.44 13.81
C MET A 21 8.11 5.67 13.34
N ASP A 22 7.93 6.47 12.27
CA ASP A 22 6.60 6.76 11.72
C ASP A 22 6.13 5.59 10.85
N ILE A 23 5.37 4.69 11.49
CA ILE A 23 4.82 3.47 10.89
C ILE A 23 3.32 3.48 11.10
N SER A 24 2.56 3.22 10.05
CA SER A 24 1.10 3.18 10.12
C SER A 24 0.60 2.04 11.02
N ALA A 25 -0.39 2.34 11.85
CA ALA A 25 -1.09 1.33 12.64
C ALA A 25 -1.81 0.27 11.77
N ASP A 26 -2.04 0.54 10.48
CA ASP A 26 -2.60 -0.43 9.54
C ASP A 26 -1.79 -1.73 9.52
N LEU A 27 -0.45 -1.63 9.63
CA LEU A 27 0.43 -2.79 9.58
C LEU A 27 0.32 -3.66 10.83
N GLU A 28 0.18 -3.02 12.00
CA GLU A 28 -0.05 -3.74 13.25
C GLU A 28 -1.44 -4.38 13.29
N GLU A 29 -2.46 -3.69 12.78
CA GLU A 29 -3.81 -4.24 12.72
C GLU A 29 -3.88 -5.44 11.75
N LEU A 30 -3.21 -5.37 10.61
CA LEU A 30 -3.05 -6.50 9.69
C LEU A 30 -2.37 -7.70 10.34
N ALA A 31 -1.39 -7.47 11.22
CA ALA A 31 -0.71 -8.55 11.92
C ALA A 31 -1.62 -9.32 12.90
N GLN A 32 -2.66 -8.68 13.44
CA GLN A 32 -3.46 -9.20 14.54
C GLN A 32 -4.87 -9.62 14.12
N THR A 33 -5.43 -8.98 13.10
CA THR A 33 -6.83 -9.15 12.71
C THR A 33 -6.98 -10.08 11.50
N ASN A 34 -7.81 -11.10 11.63
CA ASN A 34 -8.16 -12.03 10.55
C ASN A 34 -9.06 -11.33 9.52
N VAL A 35 -8.47 -10.52 8.65
CA VAL A 35 -9.13 -9.74 7.61
C VAL A 35 -8.37 -9.84 6.29
N ALA A 36 -9.09 -9.95 5.19
CA ALA A 36 -8.54 -9.78 3.85
C ALA A 36 -8.70 -8.33 3.43
N VAL A 37 -7.59 -7.64 3.19
CA VAL A 37 -7.59 -6.26 2.73
C VAL A 37 -7.27 -6.22 1.23
N ILE A 38 -8.23 -5.76 0.43
CA ILE A 38 -8.08 -5.59 -1.01
C ILE A 38 -7.81 -4.12 -1.28
N CYS A 39 -6.68 -3.83 -1.92
CA CYS A 39 -6.25 -2.45 -2.17
C CYS A 39 -5.36 -2.35 -3.41
N ALA A 40 -5.08 -1.16 -3.88
CA ALA A 40 -4.12 -0.94 -4.96
C ALA A 40 -2.66 -0.85 -4.45
N GLY A 41 -2.33 -1.64 -3.42
CA GLY A 41 -1.03 -1.64 -2.76
C GLY A 41 -0.92 -0.63 -1.62
N ALA A 42 0.31 -0.32 -1.21
CA ALA A 42 0.58 0.74 -0.26
C ALA A 42 0.58 2.11 -0.97
N LYS A 43 0.29 3.17 -0.21
CA LYS A 43 0.34 4.54 -0.75
C LYS A 43 1.75 4.87 -1.24
N SER A 44 1.87 5.39 -2.45
CA SER A 44 3.17 5.66 -3.12
C SER A 44 4.07 6.66 -2.39
N ILE A 45 3.50 7.46 -1.47
CA ILE A 45 4.24 8.40 -0.62
C ILE A 45 5.08 7.71 0.45
N LEU A 46 4.85 6.41 0.68
CA LEU A 46 5.50 5.59 1.70
C LEU A 46 6.80 4.97 1.17
N ASP A 47 7.56 4.39 2.07
CA ASP A 47 8.68 3.50 1.74
C ASP A 47 8.12 2.10 1.44
N LEU A 48 8.02 1.77 0.16
CA LEU A 48 7.40 0.51 -0.27
C LEU A 48 8.25 -0.72 0.11
N PRO A 49 9.59 -0.72 -0.08
CA PRO A 49 10.43 -1.82 0.37
C PRO A 49 10.32 -2.08 1.87
N LEU A 50 10.47 -1.05 2.70
CA LEU A 50 10.36 -1.20 4.15
C LEU A 50 8.95 -1.62 4.58
N THR A 51 7.92 -1.23 3.84
CA THR A 51 6.54 -1.67 4.10
C THR A 51 6.39 -3.16 3.84
N LEU A 52 6.95 -3.69 2.74
CA LEU A 52 6.93 -5.13 2.44
C LEU A 52 7.72 -5.92 3.50
N GLU A 53 8.93 -5.49 3.85
CA GLU A 53 9.75 -6.10 4.90
C GLU A 53 9.03 -6.14 6.26
N TYR A 54 8.32 -5.06 6.60
CA TYR A 54 7.57 -5.01 7.83
C TYR A 54 6.40 -6.00 7.85
N LEU A 55 5.65 -6.07 6.75
CA LEU A 55 4.54 -7.02 6.60
C LEU A 55 5.04 -8.47 6.64
N GLU A 56 6.17 -8.78 5.98
CA GLU A 56 6.81 -10.08 6.05
C GLU A 56 7.21 -10.44 7.48
N THR A 57 7.90 -9.54 8.18
CA THR A 57 8.30 -9.71 9.58
C THR A 57 7.10 -10.00 10.49
N LYS A 58 5.94 -9.41 10.19
CA LYS A 58 4.69 -9.62 10.93
C LYS A 58 3.92 -10.86 10.47
N GLY A 59 4.40 -11.58 9.47
CA GLY A 59 3.72 -12.77 8.94
C GLY A 59 2.44 -12.44 8.17
N VAL A 60 2.34 -11.25 7.59
CA VAL A 60 1.20 -10.80 6.77
C VAL A 60 1.52 -11.03 5.29
N PRO A 61 0.92 -12.02 4.63
CA PRO A 61 1.14 -12.26 3.21
C PRO A 61 0.62 -11.09 2.36
N VAL A 62 1.42 -10.70 1.35
CA VAL A 62 1.03 -9.76 0.31
C VAL A 62 0.95 -10.50 -1.01
N LEU A 63 -0.23 -10.57 -1.60
CA LEU A 63 -0.51 -11.31 -2.83
C LEU A 63 -0.90 -10.34 -3.93
N GLY A 64 -0.34 -10.52 -5.12
CA GLY A 64 -0.78 -9.79 -6.31
C GLY A 64 -1.99 -10.45 -6.95
N TYR A 65 -3.05 -9.69 -7.23
CA TYR A 65 -4.15 -10.17 -8.06
C TYR A 65 -3.83 -9.92 -9.53
N LYS A 66 -3.57 -11.02 -10.27
CA LYS A 66 -3.15 -10.99 -11.68
C LYS A 66 -1.90 -10.15 -11.95
N THR A 67 -1.06 -10.01 -10.94
CA THR A 67 0.21 -9.30 -11.04
C THR A 67 1.26 -9.96 -10.15
N LYS A 68 2.51 -9.92 -10.60
CA LYS A 68 3.67 -10.36 -9.80
C LYS A 68 4.47 -9.17 -9.26
N GLU A 69 3.98 -7.96 -9.49
CA GLU A 69 4.62 -6.73 -9.04
C GLU A 69 3.65 -5.96 -8.15
N LEU A 70 4.16 -5.38 -7.06
CA LEU A 70 3.36 -4.57 -6.15
C LEU A 70 2.84 -3.32 -6.90
N PRO A 71 1.54 -3.09 -7.00
CA PRO A 71 1.03 -1.81 -7.44
C PRO A 71 1.23 -0.76 -6.33
N ALA A 72 1.31 0.52 -6.70
CA ALA A 72 1.58 1.60 -5.77
C ALA A 72 0.55 2.72 -5.88
N LEU A 73 -0.69 2.43 -5.57
CA LEU A 73 -1.87 3.29 -5.54
C LEU A 73 -2.12 4.06 -6.84
N TYR A 74 -1.19 4.88 -7.30
CA TYR A 74 -1.31 5.70 -8.52
C TYR A 74 -0.73 5.04 -9.76
N THR A 75 0.06 3.98 -9.59
CA THR A 75 0.74 3.25 -10.65
C THR A 75 0.45 1.76 -10.56
N ILE A 76 0.36 1.09 -11.71
CA ILE A 76 0.20 -0.37 -11.76
C ILE A 76 1.48 -1.11 -11.38
N LYS A 77 2.61 -0.43 -11.41
CA LYS A 77 3.94 -0.99 -11.12
C LYS A 77 4.69 -0.08 -10.18
N SER A 78 5.50 -0.69 -9.33
CA SER A 78 6.37 0.00 -8.37
C SER A 78 7.85 -0.35 -8.52
N GLY A 79 8.18 -1.37 -9.32
CA GLY A 79 9.52 -1.94 -9.40
C GLY A 79 9.79 -3.03 -8.36
N TYR A 80 8.85 -3.33 -7.45
CA TYR A 80 9.01 -4.34 -6.40
C TYR A 80 8.18 -5.57 -6.68
N ASN A 81 8.83 -6.74 -6.75
CA ASN A 81 8.16 -8.01 -6.98
C ASN A 81 7.48 -8.53 -5.73
N LEU A 82 6.39 -9.25 -5.93
CA LEU A 82 5.68 -10.02 -4.92
C LEU A 82 6.03 -11.50 -5.06
N ASP A 83 6.16 -12.20 -3.95
CA ASP A 83 6.48 -13.63 -3.95
C ASP A 83 5.33 -14.47 -4.51
N TYR A 84 4.10 -14.02 -4.33
CA TYR A 84 2.89 -14.75 -4.70
C TYR A 84 1.94 -13.90 -5.51
N ALA A 85 1.34 -14.54 -6.52
CA ALA A 85 0.23 -13.99 -7.29
C ALA A 85 -0.93 -14.99 -7.30
N ILE A 86 -2.14 -14.48 -7.39
CA ILE A 86 -3.38 -15.24 -7.55
C ILE A 86 -4.10 -14.77 -8.81
N GLU A 87 -4.76 -15.71 -9.47
CA GLU A 87 -5.44 -15.43 -10.74
C GLU A 87 -6.96 -15.32 -10.58
N THR A 88 -7.52 -15.98 -9.55
CA THR A 88 -8.98 -16.05 -9.37
C THR A 88 -9.40 -15.75 -7.94
N PRO A 89 -10.64 -15.24 -7.75
CA PRO A 89 -11.20 -15.07 -6.41
C PRO A 89 -11.33 -16.38 -5.64
N GLU A 90 -11.53 -17.51 -6.33
CA GLU A 90 -11.65 -18.85 -5.74
C GLU A 90 -10.33 -19.30 -5.12
N GLU A 91 -9.21 -19.07 -5.80
CA GLU A 91 -7.88 -19.33 -5.24
C GLU A 91 -7.66 -18.53 -3.97
N PHE A 92 -8.06 -17.26 -3.99
CA PHE A 92 -7.96 -16.40 -2.83
C PHE A 92 -8.84 -16.88 -1.67
N ALA A 93 -10.10 -17.21 -1.93
CA ALA A 93 -11.01 -17.74 -0.90
C ALA A 93 -10.46 -19.02 -0.25
N LYS A 94 -9.89 -19.92 -1.07
CA LYS A 94 -9.24 -21.14 -0.59
C LYS A 94 -8.03 -20.84 0.29
N LEU A 95 -7.19 -19.88 -0.11
CA LEU A 95 -6.03 -19.45 0.68
C LEU A 95 -6.46 -18.92 2.05
N LEU A 96 -7.45 -18.02 2.09
CA LEU A 96 -7.96 -17.45 3.34
C LEU A 96 -8.53 -18.53 4.26
N THR A 97 -9.36 -19.40 3.71
CA THR A 97 -9.96 -20.50 4.49
C THR A 97 -8.86 -21.39 5.06
N THR A 98 -7.90 -21.83 4.22
CA THR A 98 -6.79 -22.67 4.66
C THR A 98 -5.94 -22.00 5.73
N LYS A 99 -5.59 -20.72 5.54
CA LYS A 99 -4.79 -19.95 6.50
C LYS A 99 -5.46 -19.94 7.89
N TRP A 100 -6.74 -19.60 7.92
CA TRP A 100 -7.44 -19.43 9.19
C TRP A 100 -7.88 -20.74 9.82
N ASP A 101 -8.16 -21.78 9.05
CA ASP A 101 -8.44 -23.13 9.54
C ASP A 101 -7.20 -23.76 10.18
N LEU A 102 -6.00 -23.40 9.71
CA LEU A 102 -4.73 -23.79 10.31
C LEU A 102 -4.32 -22.91 11.50
N TRP A 103 -5.22 -22.03 11.98
CA TRP A 103 -4.96 -21.10 13.09
C TRP A 103 -3.82 -20.12 12.85
N LEU A 104 -3.46 -19.89 11.58
CA LEU A 104 -2.50 -18.85 11.19
C LEU A 104 -3.20 -17.49 11.22
N ASN A 105 -3.23 -16.88 12.40
CA ASN A 105 -3.90 -15.59 12.62
C ASN A 105 -3.25 -14.46 11.82
N GLY A 106 -3.94 -13.31 11.82
CA GLY A 106 -3.57 -12.13 11.06
C GLY A 106 -4.20 -12.06 9.68
N GLY A 107 -4.10 -10.89 9.09
CA GLY A 107 -4.69 -10.56 7.81
C GLY A 107 -3.91 -11.06 6.60
N VAL A 108 -4.44 -10.72 5.43
CA VAL A 108 -3.81 -10.92 4.12
C VAL A 108 -4.06 -9.67 3.30
N VAL A 109 -3.05 -9.16 2.62
CA VAL A 109 -3.17 -8.05 1.67
C VAL A 109 -3.28 -8.60 0.27
N ILE A 110 -4.30 -8.16 -0.47
CA ILE A 110 -4.45 -8.40 -1.91
C ILE A 110 -4.17 -7.11 -2.64
N ALA A 111 -3.06 -7.09 -3.33
CA ALA A 111 -2.66 -5.97 -4.16
C ALA A 111 -3.30 -6.12 -5.55
N ASN A 112 -4.36 -5.36 -5.78
CA ASN A 112 -5.11 -5.32 -7.03
C ASN A 112 -4.80 -4.01 -7.77
N PRO A 113 -4.06 -4.05 -8.89
CA PRO A 113 -3.75 -2.84 -9.64
C PRO A 113 -5.00 -2.06 -10.05
N ILE A 114 -4.91 -0.75 -10.07
CA ILE A 114 -5.95 0.11 -10.66
C ILE A 114 -6.08 -0.16 -12.16
N PRO A 115 -7.23 0.16 -12.81
CA PRO A 115 -7.35 0.08 -14.25
C PRO A 115 -6.30 0.93 -14.97
N GLU A 116 -5.76 0.41 -16.08
CA GLU A 116 -4.67 1.04 -16.83
C GLU A 116 -5.01 2.47 -17.30
N GLU A 117 -6.28 2.70 -17.63
CA GLU A 117 -6.78 4.01 -18.07
C GLU A 117 -6.68 5.12 -17.00
N TYR A 118 -6.59 4.73 -15.71
CA TYR A 118 -6.43 5.66 -14.58
C TYR A 118 -5.02 5.66 -14.02
N ALA A 119 -4.16 4.75 -14.49
CA ALA A 119 -2.78 4.67 -14.03
C ALA A 119 -1.99 5.91 -14.46
N MET A 120 -1.20 6.41 -13.54
CA MET A 120 -0.27 7.49 -13.81
C MET A 120 1.08 6.94 -14.27
N ASP A 121 1.79 7.74 -15.05
CA ASP A 121 3.19 7.46 -15.38
C ASP A 121 4.06 7.45 -14.11
N PHE A 122 4.91 6.42 -14.00
CA PHE A 122 5.72 6.19 -12.80
C PHE A 122 6.67 7.37 -12.50
N ASP A 123 7.35 7.89 -13.52
CA ASP A 123 8.29 9.00 -13.34
C ASP A 123 7.58 10.28 -12.94
N THR A 124 6.43 10.55 -13.56
CA THR A 124 5.60 11.71 -13.25
C THR A 124 5.14 11.70 -11.79
N ILE A 125 4.62 10.57 -11.32
CA ILE A 125 4.14 10.49 -9.93
C ILE A 125 5.28 10.48 -8.92
N THR A 126 6.39 9.84 -9.26
CA THR A 126 7.59 9.81 -8.40
C THR A 126 8.16 11.20 -8.20
N ASN A 127 8.25 12.00 -9.28
CA ASN A 127 8.71 13.38 -9.20
C ASN A 127 7.76 14.23 -8.34
N ALA A 128 6.45 14.09 -8.53
CA ALA A 128 5.46 14.81 -7.73
C ALA A 128 5.54 14.45 -6.23
N ILE A 129 5.78 13.18 -5.92
CA ILE A 129 5.95 12.72 -4.53
C ILE A 129 7.24 13.30 -3.93
N ASN A 130 8.34 13.26 -4.66
CA ASN A 130 9.62 13.80 -4.18
C ASN A 130 9.52 15.30 -3.90
N GLU A 131 8.89 16.08 -4.79
CA GLU A 131 8.63 17.50 -4.57
C GLU A 131 7.77 17.74 -3.31
N ALA A 132 6.72 16.94 -3.13
CA ALA A 132 5.86 17.03 -1.95
C ALA A 132 6.62 16.70 -0.64
N LEU A 133 7.51 15.70 -0.67
CA LEU A 133 8.36 15.31 0.48
C LEU A 133 9.33 16.42 0.85
N GLU A 134 10.02 17.02 -0.13
CA GLU A 134 10.91 18.15 0.13
C GLU A 134 10.17 19.34 0.75
N GLU A 135 8.96 19.62 0.29
CA GLU A 135 8.16 20.70 0.85
C GLU A 135 7.68 20.38 2.28
N ALA A 136 7.30 19.13 2.55
CA ALA A 136 6.95 18.68 3.89
C ALA A 136 8.12 18.87 4.86
N GLU A 137 9.34 18.49 4.44
CA GLU A 137 10.55 18.66 5.26
C GLU A 137 10.85 20.14 5.53
N LYS A 138 10.82 20.99 4.49
CA LYS A 138 11.02 22.45 4.63
C LYS A 138 9.98 23.10 5.54
N SER A 139 8.76 22.57 5.54
CA SER A 139 7.64 23.07 6.35
C SER A 139 7.58 22.46 7.75
N GLY A 140 8.46 21.51 8.07
CA GLY A 140 8.50 20.84 9.37
C GLY A 140 7.29 19.92 9.63
N ILE A 141 6.60 19.45 8.59
CA ILE A 141 5.44 18.56 8.68
C ILE A 141 5.92 17.15 9.08
N LYS A 142 5.32 16.59 10.14
CA LYS A 142 5.72 15.28 10.69
C LYS A 142 4.52 14.51 11.25
N GLY A 143 4.71 13.18 11.43
CA GLY A 143 3.73 12.29 12.06
C GLY A 143 2.39 12.28 11.36
N LYS A 144 1.29 12.32 12.10
CA LYS A 144 -0.08 12.20 11.58
C LYS A 144 -0.46 13.20 10.49
N ASP A 145 0.22 14.34 10.43
CA ASP A 145 -0.08 15.39 9.45
C ASP A 145 0.65 15.16 8.11
N SER A 146 1.63 14.25 8.07
CA SER A 146 2.43 13.94 6.87
C SER A 146 1.57 13.40 5.74
N THR A 147 0.79 12.35 5.99
CA THR A 147 -0.03 11.70 4.95
C THR A 147 -1.04 12.65 4.31
N PRO A 148 -1.89 13.38 5.06
CA PRO A 148 -2.84 14.33 4.46
C PRO A 148 -2.13 15.41 3.64
N PHE A 149 -1.02 15.94 4.14
CA PHE A 149 -0.25 16.97 3.45
C PHE A 149 0.31 16.45 2.13
N LEU A 150 0.99 15.29 2.13
CA LEU A 150 1.59 14.70 0.94
C LEU A 150 0.55 14.38 -0.13
N LEU A 151 -0.58 13.79 0.25
CA LEU A 151 -1.66 13.48 -0.69
C LEU A 151 -2.27 14.74 -1.31
N ASP A 152 -2.48 15.82 -0.52
CA ASP A 152 -2.98 17.09 -1.03
C ASP A 152 -1.97 17.75 -1.99
N LYS A 153 -0.67 17.69 -1.69
CA LYS A 153 0.38 18.21 -2.55
C LYS A 153 0.49 17.42 -3.86
N VAL A 154 0.52 16.11 -3.81
CA VAL A 154 0.52 15.26 -5.01
C VAL A 154 -0.71 15.57 -5.88
N LYS A 155 -1.90 15.72 -5.29
CA LYS A 155 -3.10 16.15 -6.00
C LYS A 155 -2.91 17.47 -6.72
N LYS A 156 -2.32 18.47 -6.07
CA LYS A 156 -2.10 19.81 -6.65
C LYS A 156 -1.08 19.74 -7.79
N ILE A 157 0.07 19.08 -7.58
CA ILE A 157 1.14 18.94 -8.58
C ILE A 157 0.64 18.18 -9.81
N THR A 158 -0.19 17.15 -9.63
CA THR A 158 -0.75 16.35 -10.72
C THR A 158 -2.02 16.96 -11.35
N ALA A 159 -2.39 18.21 -10.99
CA ALA A 159 -3.61 18.88 -11.45
C ALA A 159 -4.88 18.01 -11.25
N GLY A 160 -4.96 17.28 -10.16
CA GLY A 160 -6.10 16.43 -9.78
C GLY A 160 -6.13 15.05 -10.45
N LYS A 161 -5.21 14.72 -11.35
CA LYS A 161 -5.17 13.41 -12.01
C LYS A 161 -5.03 12.25 -11.02
N SER A 162 -4.30 12.46 -9.91
CA SER A 162 -4.16 11.44 -8.86
C SER A 162 -5.48 11.08 -8.16
N LEU A 163 -6.53 11.90 -8.27
CA LEU A 163 -7.85 11.57 -7.73
C LEU A 163 -8.57 10.49 -8.54
N ASN A 164 -8.29 10.39 -9.83
CA ASN A 164 -8.91 9.38 -10.69
C ASN A 164 -8.28 7.99 -10.48
N ALA A 165 -7.08 7.97 -9.93
CA ALA A 165 -6.33 6.75 -9.64
C ALA A 165 -6.56 6.22 -8.21
N ASN A 166 -7.30 6.95 -7.38
CA ASN A 166 -7.51 6.62 -5.96
C ASN A 166 -8.93 6.12 -5.70
#